data_080965d53f37018caf25cdd0b608e302
#
_entry.id   080965d53f37018caf25cdd0b608e302
#
_cell.length_a   1.000
_cell.length_b   1.000
_cell.length_c   1.000
_cell.angle_alpha   90.00
_cell.angle_beta   90.00
_cell.angle_gamma   90.00
#
_symmetry.space_group_name_H-M   'P 1'
#
loop_
_entity.id
_entity.type
_entity.pdbx_description
1 polymer ?
#
loop_
_entity_poly.entity_id
_entity_poly.type
_entity_poly.pdbx_seq_one_letter_code
_entity_poly.pdbx_strand_id
1 'polypeptide(L)'
;MKIIILSAGTVGATVADTLARHTDNEITVIDRNESAIRNLEQRLDIQTVIGNPGSPEVLRHAGAQDAELLIAVAPNDDTNLVASRLARKIFNIPKVIAHVRQRDMIEQFSDSTTDDKTTFISPVTLFGVTDYICPEQIVTDELFRLLRLPGALQVVNFGKTVEHETLPVQLIVTKVEKDSKVVGHSLEEVRSQLMAEHPDLLYNICAIHRNETLLQATHKSRLIAGDEVYFICLCQDTPTLMHLFRPNETPIKKIMIAGGGNIGYRLAQMTEDKFQTKILEKDHLRAGFLADKLNTALVLHGSATDEDLLKQEHVEDVDLFFALTNDDEDNIMSSLISKKLGTTRVATLINRSIYLGILVGNTIDITVSPHLSTIGSILSHLRRGDVVAAHPMRRGESEMIEIIIHGDKKSSKIIGRKANQIAWPHGIVLAGIMRKNELILNEAAEIHQEDLSLIHI
;
A
#
# COMPACT_ATOMS: atom_id res chain seq x y z
N MET A 1 -20.98 -5.70 -14.73
CA MET A 1 -21.18 -5.92 -13.27
C MET A 1 -21.87 -4.72 -12.67
N LYS A 2 -22.93 -4.94 -11.86
CA LYS A 2 -23.64 -3.85 -11.14
C LYS A 2 -22.98 -3.61 -9.79
N ILE A 3 -22.48 -2.39 -9.59
CA ILE A 3 -21.65 -2.01 -8.43
C ILE A 3 -22.29 -0.82 -7.72
N ILE A 4 -22.47 -0.94 -6.41
CA ILE A 4 -22.89 0.18 -5.57
C ILE A 4 -21.69 0.63 -4.72
N ILE A 5 -21.39 1.94 -4.75
CA ILE A 5 -20.33 2.56 -3.97
C ILE A 5 -20.96 3.52 -2.96
N LEU A 6 -20.64 3.33 -1.70
CA LEU A 6 -21.10 4.23 -0.62
C LEU A 6 -20.07 5.30 -0.35
N SER A 7 -20.45 6.54 -0.53
CA SER A 7 -19.71 7.78 -0.42
C SER A 7 -19.09 8.29 -1.72
N ALA A 8 -19.33 9.56 -1.99
CA ALA A 8 -18.71 10.37 -3.05
C ALA A 8 -17.45 11.12 -2.56
N GLY A 9 -16.89 10.70 -1.42
CA GLY A 9 -15.62 11.21 -0.88
C GLY A 9 -14.43 10.78 -1.76
N THR A 10 -13.21 11.17 -1.36
CA THR A 10 -12.00 10.98 -2.17
C THR A 10 -11.80 9.52 -2.61
N VAL A 11 -11.94 8.55 -1.70
CA VAL A 11 -11.79 7.13 -2.02
C VAL A 11 -12.90 6.65 -2.96
N GLY A 12 -14.17 6.90 -2.59
CA GLY A 12 -15.32 6.44 -3.40
C GLY A 12 -15.33 7.07 -4.79
N ALA A 13 -15.02 8.36 -4.91
CA ALA A 13 -14.92 9.06 -6.19
C ALA A 13 -13.82 8.47 -7.09
N THR A 14 -12.64 8.18 -6.53
CA THR A 14 -11.53 7.60 -7.31
C THR A 14 -11.82 6.16 -7.71
N VAL A 15 -12.43 5.38 -6.83
CA VAL A 15 -12.87 4.02 -7.16
C VAL A 15 -13.93 4.06 -8.27
N ALA A 16 -14.91 4.96 -8.18
CA ALA A 16 -15.91 5.14 -9.21
C ALA A 16 -15.28 5.52 -10.57
N ASP A 17 -14.35 6.49 -10.59
CA ASP A 17 -13.62 6.90 -11.80
C ASP A 17 -12.87 5.72 -12.43
N THR A 18 -12.13 4.96 -11.62
CA THR A 18 -11.35 3.83 -12.10
C THR A 18 -12.25 2.73 -12.68
N LEU A 19 -13.36 2.43 -12.02
CA LEU A 19 -14.28 1.38 -12.46
C LEU A 19 -15.16 1.80 -13.64
N ALA A 20 -15.47 3.08 -13.77
CA ALA A 20 -16.25 3.63 -14.89
C ALA A 20 -15.51 3.56 -16.23
N ARG A 21 -14.16 3.49 -16.21
CA ARG A 21 -13.37 3.30 -17.43
C ARG A 21 -13.57 1.93 -18.09
N HIS A 22 -14.13 0.96 -17.36
CA HIS A 22 -14.49 -0.34 -17.88
C HIS A 22 -15.97 -0.34 -18.29
N THR A 23 -16.25 -0.38 -19.57
CA THR A 23 -17.59 -0.26 -20.18
C THR A 23 -18.61 -1.30 -19.74
N ASP A 24 -18.17 -2.40 -19.14
CA ASP A 24 -19.02 -3.49 -18.66
C ASP A 24 -19.57 -3.26 -17.23
N ASN A 25 -19.20 -2.15 -16.58
CA ASN A 25 -19.63 -1.85 -15.22
C ASN A 25 -20.76 -0.82 -15.22
N GLU A 26 -21.82 -1.14 -14.50
CA GLU A 26 -22.91 -0.21 -14.14
C GLU A 26 -22.67 0.26 -12.70
N ILE A 27 -22.31 1.52 -12.51
CA ILE A 27 -21.91 2.06 -11.21
C ILE A 27 -22.99 2.97 -10.68
N THR A 28 -23.38 2.77 -9.42
CA THR A 28 -24.24 3.68 -8.66
C THR A 28 -23.51 4.18 -7.43
N VAL A 29 -23.37 5.50 -7.27
CA VAL A 29 -22.76 6.11 -6.08
C VAL A 29 -23.82 6.70 -5.18
N ILE A 30 -23.75 6.39 -3.87
CA ILE A 30 -24.67 6.94 -2.85
C ILE A 30 -23.89 7.87 -1.92
N ASP A 31 -24.35 9.10 -1.75
CA ASP A 31 -23.83 10.00 -0.71
C ASP A 31 -24.95 10.92 -0.18
N ARG A 32 -24.78 11.41 1.05
CA ARG A 32 -25.65 12.45 1.63
C ARG A 32 -25.32 13.85 1.11
N ASN A 33 -24.09 14.04 0.67
CA ASN A 33 -23.58 15.33 0.21
C ASN A 33 -23.92 15.54 -1.27
N GLU A 34 -24.96 16.36 -1.50
CA GLU A 34 -25.43 16.71 -2.84
C GLU A 34 -24.33 17.35 -3.71
N SER A 35 -23.48 18.20 -3.13
CA SER A 35 -22.43 18.87 -3.90
C SER A 35 -21.34 17.87 -4.37
N ALA A 36 -21.01 16.88 -3.56
CA ALA A 36 -20.09 15.81 -3.95
C ALA A 36 -20.67 14.93 -5.07
N ILE A 37 -21.95 14.60 -4.98
CA ILE A 37 -22.69 13.85 -6.01
C ILE A 37 -22.69 14.62 -7.33
N ARG A 38 -23.10 15.89 -7.33
CA ARG A 38 -23.12 16.72 -8.55
C ARG A 38 -21.75 16.86 -9.21
N ASN A 39 -20.69 16.94 -8.42
CA ASN A 39 -19.32 16.97 -8.95
C ASN A 39 -18.95 15.67 -9.68
N LEU A 40 -19.39 14.52 -9.16
CA LEU A 40 -19.18 13.23 -9.83
C LEU A 40 -19.97 13.11 -11.13
N GLU A 41 -21.24 13.51 -11.15
CA GLU A 41 -22.10 13.49 -12.34
C GLU A 41 -21.55 14.32 -13.50
N GLN A 42 -20.88 15.44 -13.18
CA GLN A 42 -20.26 16.29 -14.21
C GLN A 42 -19.01 15.65 -14.84
N ARG A 43 -18.40 14.68 -14.16
CA ARG A 43 -17.12 14.09 -14.57
C ARG A 43 -17.23 12.66 -15.08
N LEU A 44 -18.22 11.91 -14.61
CA LEU A 44 -18.36 10.49 -14.87
C LEU A 44 -19.77 10.17 -15.35
N ASP A 45 -19.87 9.25 -16.30
CA ASP A 45 -21.16 8.70 -16.74
C ASP A 45 -21.54 7.52 -15.81
N ILE A 46 -22.13 7.86 -14.66
CA ILE A 46 -22.53 6.92 -13.61
C ILE A 46 -23.90 7.30 -13.05
N GLN A 47 -24.57 6.34 -12.42
CA GLN A 47 -25.77 6.63 -11.64
C GLN A 47 -25.42 7.15 -10.25
N THR A 48 -26.25 8.03 -9.72
CA THR A 48 -26.05 8.58 -8.38
C THR A 48 -27.36 8.63 -7.60
N VAL A 49 -27.25 8.49 -6.28
CA VAL A 49 -28.40 8.58 -5.37
C VAL A 49 -28.00 9.44 -4.17
N ILE A 50 -28.76 10.53 -3.94
CA ILE A 50 -28.58 11.37 -2.75
C ILE A 50 -29.35 10.74 -1.60
N GLY A 51 -28.67 10.37 -0.52
CA GLY A 51 -29.33 9.81 0.64
C GLY A 51 -28.39 9.15 1.65
N ASN A 52 -28.99 8.62 2.71
CA ASN A 52 -28.26 7.89 3.74
C ASN A 52 -27.95 6.45 3.26
N PRO A 53 -26.67 6.07 3.11
CA PRO A 53 -26.31 4.70 2.69
C PRO A 53 -26.82 3.59 3.64
N GLY A 54 -27.06 3.92 4.91
CA GLY A 54 -27.66 3.00 5.89
C GLY A 54 -29.19 2.88 5.83
N SER A 55 -29.85 3.44 4.80
CA SER A 55 -31.31 3.33 4.60
C SER A 55 -31.63 2.24 3.56
N PRO A 56 -32.49 1.25 3.90
CA PRO A 56 -32.93 0.22 2.94
C PRO A 56 -33.61 0.81 1.70
N GLU A 57 -34.35 1.92 1.85
CA GLU A 57 -35.03 2.58 0.76
C GLU A 57 -34.05 3.23 -0.21
N VAL A 58 -33.01 3.89 0.29
CA VAL A 58 -31.95 4.50 -0.52
C VAL A 58 -31.16 3.40 -1.27
N LEU A 59 -30.83 2.30 -0.59
CA LEU A 59 -30.19 1.15 -1.26
C LEU A 59 -31.07 0.54 -2.35
N ARG A 60 -32.39 0.47 -2.15
CA ARG A 60 -33.32 -0.01 -3.16
C ARG A 60 -33.36 0.89 -4.38
N HIS A 61 -33.42 2.21 -4.19
CA HIS A 61 -33.36 3.22 -5.27
C HIS A 61 -32.03 3.14 -6.04
N ALA A 62 -30.95 2.77 -5.37
CA ALA A 62 -29.65 2.56 -6.00
C ALA A 62 -29.52 1.22 -6.75
N GLY A 63 -30.57 0.42 -6.84
CA GLY A 63 -30.57 -0.85 -7.57
C GLY A 63 -29.96 -2.03 -6.80
N ALA A 64 -30.00 -1.99 -5.46
CA ALA A 64 -29.37 -3.03 -4.62
C ALA A 64 -29.95 -4.45 -4.86
N GLN A 65 -31.15 -4.58 -5.43
CA GLN A 65 -31.79 -5.87 -5.73
C GLN A 65 -31.02 -6.66 -6.81
N ASP A 66 -30.38 -5.95 -7.73
CA ASP A 66 -29.65 -6.53 -8.86
C ASP A 66 -28.13 -6.32 -8.75
N ALA A 67 -27.66 -5.71 -7.67
CA ALA A 67 -26.25 -5.43 -7.48
C ALA A 67 -25.45 -6.71 -7.18
N GLU A 68 -24.31 -6.84 -7.81
CA GLU A 68 -23.36 -7.93 -7.62
C GLU A 68 -22.31 -7.60 -6.54
N LEU A 69 -22.09 -6.31 -6.30
CA LEU A 69 -21.06 -5.82 -5.40
C LEU A 69 -21.47 -4.55 -4.69
N LEU A 70 -21.19 -4.48 -3.39
CA LEU A 70 -21.23 -3.26 -2.59
C LEU A 70 -19.81 -2.89 -2.13
N ILE A 71 -19.42 -1.62 -2.31
CA ILE A 71 -18.18 -1.05 -1.80
C ILE A 71 -18.53 0.03 -0.78
N ALA A 72 -18.38 -0.27 0.49
CA ALA A 72 -18.73 0.61 1.59
C ALA A 72 -17.48 1.37 2.08
N VAL A 73 -17.28 2.61 1.62
CA VAL A 73 -16.12 3.47 1.91
C VAL A 73 -16.51 4.82 2.48
N ALA A 74 -17.64 4.88 3.16
CA ALA A 74 -18.06 6.07 3.90
C ALA A 74 -17.06 6.38 5.04
N PRO A 75 -17.00 7.66 5.50
CA PRO A 75 -16.07 8.07 6.57
C PRO A 75 -16.33 7.39 7.93
N ASN A 76 -17.50 6.84 8.14
CA ASN A 76 -17.94 6.26 9.43
C ASN A 76 -18.11 4.74 9.29
N ASP A 77 -17.44 3.97 10.15
CA ASP A 77 -17.49 2.50 10.16
C ASP A 77 -18.91 1.98 10.42
N ASP A 78 -19.68 2.62 11.32
CA ASP A 78 -21.06 2.21 11.61
C ASP A 78 -21.93 2.26 10.35
N THR A 79 -21.76 3.31 9.53
CA THR A 79 -22.49 3.43 8.26
C THR A 79 -22.10 2.32 7.30
N ASN A 80 -20.81 2.01 7.18
CA ASN A 80 -20.30 0.95 6.33
C ASN A 80 -20.83 -0.42 6.78
N LEU A 81 -20.79 -0.71 8.08
CA LEU A 81 -21.23 -1.98 8.65
C LEU A 81 -22.75 -2.17 8.53
N VAL A 82 -23.53 -1.14 8.88
CA VAL A 82 -25.01 -1.19 8.76
C VAL A 82 -25.41 -1.41 7.30
N ALA A 83 -24.87 -0.63 6.38
CA ALA A 83 -25.17 -0.79 4.96
C ALA A 83 -24.74 -2.17 4.42
N SER A 84 -23.59 -2.70 4.86
CA SER A 84 -23.13 -4.06 4.52
C SER A 84 -24.12 -5.13 5.00
N ARG A 85 -24.64 -4.97 6.23
CA ARG A 85 -25.65 -5.91 6.79
C ARG A 85 -26.95 -5.89 5.99
N LEU A 86 -27.43 -4.71 5.63
CA LEU A 86 -28.62 -4.55 4.78
C LEU A 86 -28.42 -5.15 3.39
N ALA A 87 -27.29 -4.84 2.76
CA ALA A 87 -26.90 -5.38 1.45
C ALA A 87 -26.91 -6.90 1.42
N ARG A 88 -26.32 -7.55 2.43
CA ARG A 88 -26.26 -9.01 2.52
C ARG A 88 -27.58 -9.67 2.89
N LYS A 89 -28.33 -9.09 3.86
CA LYS A 89 -29.50 -9.76 4.45
C LYS A 89 -30.83 -9.40 3.80
N ILE A 90 -30.96 -8.21 3.23
CA ILE A 90 -32.20 -7.77 2.55
C ILE A 90 -32.09 -7.93 1.04
N PHE A 91 -30.95 -7.56 0.47
CA PHE A 91 -30.75 -7.50 -0.98
C PHE A 91 -29.95 -8.68 -1.55
N ASN A 92 -29.36 -9.54 -0.69
CA ASN A 92 -28.58 -10.70 -1.08
C ASN A 92 -27.37 -10.38 -2.00
N ILE A 93 -26.79 -9.19 -1.86
CA ILE A 93 -25.59 -8.81 -2.64
C ILE A 93 -24.47 -9.80 -2.32
N PRO A 94 -23.92 -10.52 -3.32
CA PRO A 94 -23.00 -11.63 -3.07
C PRO A 94 -21.64 -11.21 -2.54
N LYS A 95 -21.16 -10.00 -2.90
CA LYS A 95 -19.86 -9.50 -2.48
C LYS A 95 -19.99 -8.12 -1.82
N VAL A 96 -19.41 -7.97 -0.65
CA VAL A 96 -19.42 -6.73 0.12
C VAL A 96 -18.03 -6.44 0.63
N ILE A 97 -17.44 -5.34 0.14
CA ILE A 97 -16.15 -4.84 0.58
C ILE A 97 -16.40 -3.62 1.47
N ALA A 98 -15.88 -3.62 2.69
CA ALA A 98 -16.07 -2.52 3.62
C ALA A 98 -14.75 -1.94 4.15
N HIS A 99 -14.69 -0.61 4.20
CA HIS A 99 -13.65 0.12 4.90
C HIS A 99 -13.96 0.10 6.41
N VAL A 100 -13.04 -0.43 7.22
CA VAL A 100 -13.17 -0.56 8.66
C VAL A 100 -11.89 -0.10 9.34
N ARG A 101 -11.98 0.94 10.15
CA ARG A 101 -10.85 1.58 10.85
C ARG A 101 -10.62 1.01 12.23
N GLN A 102 -11.73 0.61 12.89
CA GLN A 102 -11.69 0.11 14.25
C GLN A 102 -11.07 -1.29 14.28
N ARG A 103 -9.99 -1.43 15.04
CA ARG A 103 -9.22 -2.68 15.12
C ARG A 103 -10.01 -3.80 15.79
N ASP A 104 -10.77 -3.48 16.83
CA ASP A 104 -11.61 -4.42 17.56
C ASP A 104 -12.72 -5.04 16.70
N MET A 105 -13.14 -4.36 15.61
CA MET A 105 -14.09 -4.91 14.65
C MET A 105 -13.49 -5.97 13.73
N ILE A 106 -12.16 -5.96 13.55
CA ILE A 106 -11.44 -6.89 12.66
C ILE A 106 -10.65 -7.95 13.41
N GLU A 107 -10.40 -7.78 14.71
CA GLU A 107 -9.75 -8.79 15.54
C GLU A 107 -10.63 -10.04 15.67
N GLN A 108 -9.98 -11.19 15.84
CA GLN A 108 -10.67 -12.45 16.05
C GLN A 108 -10.99 -12.66 17.52
N PHE A 109 -12.24 -12.95 17.80
CA PHE A 109 -12.71 -13.31 19.12
C PHE A 109 -13.13 -14.77 19.15
N SER A 110 -12.97 -15.44 20.29
CA SER A 110 -13.49 -16.78 20.49
C SER A 110 -15.02 -16.77 20.31
N ASP A 111 -15.55 -17.64 19.47
CA ASP A 111 -16.99 -17.75 19.25
C ASP A 111 -17.65 -18.42 20.48
N SER A 112 -18.33 -17.62 21.29
CA SER A 112 -19.04 -18.09 22.48
C SER A 112 -20.36 -18.80 22.14
N THR A 113 -20.79 -18.81 20.88
CA THR A 113 -22.04 -19.44 20.42
C THR A 113 -21.86 -20.90 20.00
N THR A 114 -20.61 -21.36 19.88
CA THR A 114 -20.27 -22.74 19.52
C THR A 114 -19.62 -23.45 20.72
N ASP A 115 -19.88 -24.73 20.89
CA ASP A 115 -19.22 -25.57 21.90
C ASP A 115 -17.73 -25.80 21.57
N ASP A 116 -17.32 -25.48 20.35
CA ASP A 116 -15.94 -25.59 19.89
C ASP A 116 -15.18 -24.28 20.16
N LYS A 117 -14.38 -24.25 21.21
CA LYS A 117 -13.53 -23.12 21.60
C LYS A 117 -12.43 -22.77 20.59
N THR A 118 -12.28 -23.54 19.52
CA THR A 118 -11.32 -23.28 18.43
C THR A 118 -11.92 -22.42 17.31
N THR A 119 -13.23 -22.16 17.35
CA THR A 119 -13.88 -21.31 16.37
C THR A 119 -13.70 -19.84 16.75
N PHE A 120 -13.08 -19.08 15.86
CA PHE A 120 -12.88 -17.64 15.99
C PHE A 120 -13.75 -16.89 15.00
N ILE A 121 -14.35 -15.80 15.47
CA ILE A 121 -15.18 -14.92 14.65
C ILE A 121 -14.62 -13.49 14.71
N SER A 122 -14.51 -12.86 13.56
CA SER A 122 -14.27 -11.42 13.50
C SER A 122 -15.60 -10.68 13.49
N PRO A 123 -15.83 -9.68 14.35
CA PRO A 123 -17.10 -8.95 14.41
C PRO A 123 -17.55 -8.41 13.05
N VAL A 124 -16.65 -7.96 12.21
CA VAL A 124 -16.97 -7.45 10.88
C VAL A 124 -17.72 -8.46 10.01
N THR A 125 -17.47 -9.76 10.16
CA THR A 125 -18.15 -10.81 9.39
C THR A 125 -19.63 -10.95 9.79
N LEU A 126 -19.97 -10.64 11.04
CA LEU A 126 -21.37 -10.62 11.51
C LEU A 126 -22.22 -9.58 10.79
N PHE A 127 -21.60 -8.53 10.29
CA PHE A 127 -22.23 -7.51 9.46
C PHE A 127 -22.36 -7.90 7.98
N GLY A 128 -21.92 -9.11 7.60
CA GLY A 128 -22.04 -9.61 6.23
C GLY A 128 -20.97 -9.08 5.28
N VAL A 129 -19.90 -8.49 5.81
CA VAL A 129 -18.74 -8.07 5.04
C VAL A 129 -18.00 -9.32 4.58
N THR A 130 -17.72 -9.42 3.29
CA THR A 130 -16.96 -10.53 2.70
C THR A 130 -15.46 -10.23 2.72
N ASP A 131 -15.12 -8.97 2.48
CA ASP A 131 -13.74 -8.49 2.48
C ASP A 131 -13.68 -7.13 3.16
N TYR A 132 -12.74 -6.94 4.07
CA TYR A 132 -12.56 -5.64 4.72
C TYR A 132 -11.21 -5.02 4.37
N ILE A 133 -11.16 -3.70 4.42
CA ILE A 133 -9.97 -2.91 4.18
C ILE A 133 -9.76 -2.00 5.37
N CYS A 134 -8.59 -2.07 6.00
CA CYS A 134 -8.16 -1.18 7.07
C CYS A 134 -6.93 -0.38 6.60
N PRO A 135 -7.13 0.81 6.03
CA PRO A 135 -6.02 1.63 5.52
C PRO A 135 -4.97 1.94 6.57
N GLU A 136 -5.41 2.17 7.81
CA GLU A 136 -4.52 2.46 8.92
C GLU A 136 -3.55 1.29 9.18
N GLN A 137 -4.03 0.05 9.08
CA GLN A 137 -3.19 -1.13 9.20
C GLN A 137 -2.24 -1.27 8.02
N ILE A 138 -2.75 -1.12 6.79
CA ILE A 138 -1.95 -1.24 5.56
C ILE A 138 -0.79 -0.24 5.60
N VAL A 139 -1.08 1.03 5.94
CA VAL A 139 -0.06 2.08 6.04
C VAL A 139 0.91 1.82 7.18
N THR A 140 0.43 1.41 8.35
CA THR A 140 1.31 1.10 9.49
C THR A 140 2.27 -0.04 9.14
N ASP A 141 1.79 -1.09 8.50
CA ASP A 141 2.63 -2.22 8.05
C ASP A 141 3.65 -1.78 6.99
N GLU A 142 3.28 -0.88 6.09
CA GLU A 142 4.18 -0.29 5.10
C GLU A 142 5.30 0.50 5.78
N LEU A 143 4.96 1.40 6.71
CA LEU A 143 5.92 2.19 7.46
C LEU A 143 6.84 1.31 8.32
N PHE A 144 6.30 0.26 8.93
CA PHE A 144 7.10 -0.69 9.72
C PHE A 144 8.10 -1.49 8.86
N ARG A 145 7.71 -1.88 7.64
CA ARG A 145 8.65 -2.51 6.69
C ARG A 145 9.81 -1.60 6.33
N LEU A 146 9.55 -0.30 6.13
CA LEU A 146 10.58 0.70 5.84
C LEU A 146 11.58 0.88 7.01
N LEU A 147 11.11 0.77 8.26
CA LEU A 147 11.98 0.76 9.44
C LEU A 147 12.94 -0.43 9.47
N ARG A 148 12.47 -1.59 9.04
CA ARG A 148 13.28 -2.82 9.00
C ARG A 148 14.29 -2.85 7.86
N LEU A 149 14.10 -2.00 6.85
CA LEU A 149 14.94 -1.93 5.67
C LEU A 149 15.43 -0.50 5.42
N PRO A 150 16.47 -0.07 6.16
CA PRO A 150 17.04 1.26 6.00
C PRO A 150 17.42 1.53 4.55
N GLY A 151 17.15 2.75 4.07
CA GLY A 151 17.42 3.13 2.68
C GLY A 151 16.36 2.76 1.67
N ALA A 152 15.42 1.88 2.00
CA ALA A 152 14.27 1.63 1.15
C ALA A 152 13.33 2.85 1.14
N LEU A 153 12.75 3.12 -0.01
CA LEU A 153 11.73 4.13 -0.25
C LEU A 153 10.33 3.51 -0.33
N GLN A 154 10.24 2.25 -0.74
CA GLN A 154 9.04 1.42 -0.75
C GLN A 154 9.44 -0.05 -0.64
N VAL A 155 8.63 -0.85 0.08
CA VAL A 155 8.80 -2.30 0.20
C VAL A 155 7.44 -2.96 0.04
N VAL A 156 7.33 -3.84 -0.95
CA VAL A 156 6.13 -4.64 -1.23
C VAL A 156 6.48 -6.12 -1.13
N ASN A 157 5.70 -6.87 -0.36
CA ASN A 157 5.88 -8.31 -0.22
C ASN A 157 4.88 -9.04 -1.11
N PHE A 158 5.33 -10.07 -1.82
CA PHE A 158 4.54 -10.92 -2.69
C PHE A 158 4.41 -12.35 -2.16
N GLY A 159 3.41 -13.08 -2.63
CA GLY A 159 3.26 -14.50 -2.33
C GLY A 159 2.64 -14.80 -0.97
N LYS A 160 1.64 -14.03 -0.53
CA LYS A 160 0.82 -14.39 0.64
C LYS A 160 0.03 -15.66 0.36
N THR A 161 0.54 -16.79 0.80
CA THR A 161 -0.27 -17.99 1.00
C THR A 161 -0.53 -18.20 2.48
N VAL A 162 -1.77 -18.53 2.81
CA VAL A 162 -2.35 -18.53 4.16
C VAL A 162 -1.78 -19.63 5.07
N GLU A 163 -0.96 -20.57 4.60
CA GLU A 163 -0.67 -21.79 5.35
C GLU A 163 0.79 -22.25 5.46
N HIS A 164 1.77 -21.68 4.81
CA HIS A 164 3.16 -22.17 4.95
C HIS A 164 4.20 -21.04 4.87
N GLU A 165 5.30 -21.20 5.60
CA GLU A 165 6.53 -20.40 5.58
C GLU A 165 7.15 -20.36 4.17
N THR A 166 6.59 -19.53 3.30
CA THR A 166 7.18 -19.26 1.99
C THR A 166 8.20 -18.16 2.13
N LEU A 167 9.36 -18.34 1.54
CA LEU A 167 10.35 -17.26 1.42
C LEU A 167 9.69 -16.11 0.66
N PRO A 168 9.36 -15.00 1.30
CA PRO A 168 8.64 -13.92 0.64
C PRO A 168 9.54 -13.27 -0.40
N VAL A 169 9.00 -13.08 -1.58
CA VAL A 169 9.61 -12.23 -2.60
C VAL A 169 9.25 -10.79 -2.28
N GLN A 170 10.22 -9.91 -2.43
CA GLN A 170 10.03 -8.47 -2.20
C GLN A 170 10.32 -7.67 -3.45
N LEU A 171 9.51 -6.66 -3.71
CA LEU A 171 9.89 -5.53 -4.53
C LEU A 171 10.38 -4.42 -3.61
N ILE A 172 11.51 -3.85 -3.94
CA ILE A 172 12.12 -2.76 -3.22
C ILE A 172 12.40 -1.62 -4.16
N VAL A 173 12.09 -0.43 -3.69
CA VAL A 173 12.50 0.81 -4.33
C VAL A 173 13.55 1.46 -3.46
N THR A 174 14.71 1.75 -4.03
CA THR A 174 15.80 2.44 -3.33
C THR A 174 16.51 3.43 -4.23
N LYS A 175 17.21 4.39 -3.65
CA LYS A 175 17.97 5.40 -4.39
C LYS A 175 19.45 5.02 -4.43
N VAL A 176 20.05 5.08 -5.61
CA VAL A 176 21.48 4.82 -5.79
C VAL A 176 22.30 5.95 -5.19
N GLU A 177 23.17 5.65 -4.22
CA GLU A 177 24.10 6.60 -3.62
C GLU A 177 25.28 6.92 -4.55
N LYS A 178 25.90 8.10 -4.33
CA LYS A 178 27.06 8.54 -5.13
C LYS A 178 28.26 7.60 -5.01
N ASP A 179 28.45 7.03 -3.83
CA ASP A 179 29.58 6.15 -3.51
C ASP A 179 29.29 4.67 -3.81
N SER A 180 28.12 4.39 -4.40
CA SER A 180 27.75 3.04 -4.81
C SER A 180 28.63 2.57 -5.98
N LYS A 181 29.12 1.33 -5.88
CA LYS A 181 29.95 0.69 -6.93
C LYS A 181 29.23 0.53 -8.26
N VAL A 182 27.89 0.62 -8.29
CA VAL A 182 27.11 0.46 -9.54
C VAL A 182 27.02 1.74 -10.37
N VAL A 183 27.44 2.89 -9.82
CA VAL A 183 27.39 4.16 -10.55
C VAL A 183 28.29 4.13 -11.77
N GLY A 184 27.71 4.45 -12.94
CA GLY A 184 28.40 4.43 -14.24
C GLY A 184 28.42 3.07 -14.93
N HIS A 185 28.03 1.98 -14.26
CA HIS A 185 27.98 0.65 -14.84
C HIS A 185 26.62 0.35 -15.49
N SER A 186 26.64 -0.48 -16.53
CA SER A 186 25.41 -1.04 -17.12
C SER A 186 24.86 -2.15 -16.23
N LEU A 187 23.56 -2.45 -16.36
CA LEU A 187 22.94 -3.54 -15.61
C LEU A 187 23.58 -4.90 -15.92
N GLU A 188 24.10 -5.09 -17.11
CA GLU A 188 24.85 -6.30 -17.50
C GLU A 188 26.19 -6.40 -16.75
N GLU A 189 26.92 -5.29 -16.63
CA GLU A 189 28.18 -5.23 -15.87
C GLU A 189 27.92 -5.48 -14.38
N VAL A 190 26.89 -4.84 -13.81
CA VAL A 190 26.48 -5.03 -12.41
C VAL A 190 26.10 -6.50 -12.16
N ARG A 191 25.31 -7.10 -13.05
CA ARG A 191 24.93 -8.51 -12.94
C ARG A 191 26.14 -9.44 -12.98
N SER A 192 27.08 -9.19 -13.88
CA SER A 192 28.29 -10.01 -14.05
C SER A 192 29.16 -9.96 -12.79
N GLN A 193 29.33 -8.77 -12.18
CA GLN A 193 30.08 -8.60 -10.93
C GLN A 193 29.39 -9.31 -9.76
N LEU A 194 28.08 -9.12 -9.61
CA LEU A 194 27.33 -9.76 -8.51
C LEU A 194 27.32 -11.29 -8.62
N MET A 195 27.15 -11.83 -9.81
CA MET A 195 27.18 -13.29 -10.01
C MET A 195 28.55 -13.89 -9.75
N ALA A 196 29.63 -13.13 -9.91
CA ALA A 196 30.97 -13.60 -9.56
C ALA A 196 31.19 -13.66 -8.03
N GLU A 197 30.59 -12.72 -7.29
CA GLU A 197 30.71 -12.64 -5.82
C GLU A 197 29.62 -13.47 -5.11
N HIS A 198 28.41 -13.53 -5.67
CA HIS A 198 27.21 -14.16 -5.10
C HIS A 198 26.47 -14.96 -6.20
N PRO A 199 26.91 -16.17 -6.56
CA PRO A 199 26.36 -16.94 -7.69
C PRO A 199 24.89 -17.36 -7.49
N ASP A 200 24.45 -17.50 -6.24
CA ASP A 200 23.08 -17.92 -5.87
C ASP A 200 22.10 -16.74 -5.73
N LEU A 201 22.57 -15.50 -5.91
CA LEU A 201 21.76 -14.31 -5.74
C LEU A 201 20.69 -14.18 -6.83
N LEU A 202 19.42 -14.18 -6.45
CA LEU A 202 18.30 -14.03 -7.36
C LEU A 202 17.69 -12.62 -7.26
N TYR A 203 17.85 -11.82 -8.30
CA TYR A 203 17.25 -10.49 -8.39
C TYR A 203 16.95 -10.09 -9.83
N ASN A 204 16.00 -9.18 -10.00
CA ASN A 204 15.71 -8.54 -11.27
C ASN A 204 15.42 -7.04 -11.04
N ILE A 205 16.09 -6.18 -11.81
CA ILE A 205 15.81 -4.74 -11.83
C ILE A 205 14.73 -4.51 -12.89
N CYS A 206 13.53 -4.13 -12.43
CA CYS A 206 12.35 -4.00 -13.30
C CYS A 206 12.26 -2.63 -13.95
N ALA A 207 12.62 -1.57 -13.21
CA ALA A 207 12.52 -0.19 -13.68
C ALA A 207 13.55 0.71 -12.98
N ILE A 208 13.82 1.84 -13.61
CA ILE A 208 14.66 2.92 -13.08
C ILE A 208 13.88 4.22 -13.22
N HIS A 209 13.68 4.94 -12.12
CA HIS A 209 13.12 6.27 -12.19
C HIS A 209 14.24 7.30 -12.14
N ARG A 210 14.31 8.16 -13.16
CA ARG A 210 15.32 9.18 -13.35
C ARG A 210 14.69 10.46 -13.88
N ASN A 211 14.99 11.60 -13.25
CA ASN A 211 14.50 12.92 -13.69
C ASN A 211 12.98 12.93 -13.97
N GLU A 212 12.20 12.45 -12.99
CA GLU A 212 10.72 12.38 -13.07
C GLU A 212 10.19 11.50 -14.23
N THR A 213 11.01 10.62 -14.77
CA THR A 213 10.61 9.68 -15.82
C THR A 213 10.89 8.25 -15.41
N LEU A 214 9.90 7.39 -15.52
CA LEU A 214 10.04 5.95 -15.33
C LEU A 214 10.60 5.32 -16.61
N LEU A 215 11.76 4.67 -16.49
CA LEU A 215 12.46 4.01 -17.58
C LEU A 215 12.38 2.49 -17.40
N GLN A 216 12.06 1.78 -18.44
CA GLN A 216 12.17 0.33 -18.44
C GLN A 216 13.66 -0.06 -18.31
N ALA A 217 13.97 -0.95 -17.38
CA ALA A 217 15.32 -1.47 -17.19
C ALA A 217 15.69 -2.44 -18.33
N THR A 218 16.85 -2.22 -18.94
CA THR A 218 17.43 -3.09 -19.96
C THR A 218 18.88 -3.41 -19.60
N HIS A 219 19.45 -4.47 -20.16
CA HIS A 219 20.85 -4.85 -19.89
C HIS A 219 21.84 -3.71 -20.14
N LYS A 220 21.52 -2.81 -21.08
CA LYS A 220 22.36 -1.67 -21.47
C LYS A 220 22.10 -0.43 -20.62
N SER A 221 21.08 -0.42 -19.81
CA SER A 221 20.77 0.73 -18.94
C SER A 221 21.90 0.95 -17.97
N ARG A 222 22.47 2.18 -17.95
CA ARG A 222 23.52 2.57 -17.01
C ARG A 222 22.93 3.26 -15.81
N LEU A 223 23.40 2.89 -14.62
CA LEU A 223 22.98 3.50 -13.36
C LEU A 223 23.78 4.76 -13.08
N ILE A 224 23.11 5.79 -12.60
CA ILE A 224 23.75 7.02 -12.13
C ILE A 224 23.33 7.32 -10.67
N ALA A 225 24.14 8.09 -9.97
CA ALA A 225 23.81 8.54 -8.64
C ALA A 225 22.48 9.30 -8.64
N GLY A 226 21.58 8.95 -7.71
CA GLY A 226 20.28 9.55 -7.61
C GLY A 226 19.15 8.81 -8.30
N ASP A 227 19.44 7.81 -9.15
CA ASP A 227 18.41 6.93 -9.71
C ASP A 227 17.63 6.24 -8.61
N GLU A 228 16.29 6.16 -8.75
CA GLU A 228 15.48 5.26 -7.95
C GLU A 228 15.34 3.93 -8.71
N VAL A 229 15.87 2.86 -8.13
CA VAL A 229 15.89 1.52 -8.73
C VAL A 229 14.79 0.67 -8.13
N TYR A 230 13.99 0.05 -8.98
CA TYR A 230 12.93 -0.89 -8.64
C TYR A 230 13.44 -2.30 -8.90
N PHE A 231 13.66 -3.08 -7.86
CA PHE A 231 14.14 -4.45 -8.01
C PHE A 231 13.33 -5.45 -7.19
N ILE A 232 13.24 -6.66 -7.71
CA ILE A 232 12.61 -7.81 -7.08
C ILE A 232 13.67 -8.82 -6.67
N CYS A 233 13.56 -9.37 -5.46
CA CYS A 233 14.47 -10.39 -4.94
C CYS A 233 13.80 -11.24 -3.85
N LEU A 234 14.48 -12.28 -3.41
CA LEU A 234 14.12 -12.99 -2.19
C LEU A 234 14.44 -12.12 -0.96
N CYS A 235 13.64 -12.24 0.09
CA CYS A 235 13.79 -11.48 1.33
C CYS A 235 15.19 -11.63 1.95
N GLN A 236 15.76 -12.81 1.88
CA GLN A 236 17.11 -13.11 2.40
C GLN A 236 18.22 -12.37 1.65
N ASP A 237 18.00 -12.05 0.37
CA ASP A 237 19.00 -11.43 -0.52
C ASP A 237 18.96 -9.88 -0.44
N THR A 238 17.91 -9.35 0.16
CA THR A 238 17.67 -7.90 0.29
C THR A 238 18.84 -7.14 0.91
N PRO A 239 19.45 -7.57 2.04
CA PRO A 239 20.55 -6.81 2.63
C PRO A 239 21.76 -6.66 1.70
N THR A 240 22.09 -7.71 0.95
CA THR A 240 23.20 -7.69 -0.03
C THR A 240 22.94 -6.68 -1.14
N LEU A 241 21.72 -6.68 -1.71
CA LEU A 241 21.33 -5.75 -2.76
C LEU A 241 21.23 -4.32 -2.24
N MET A 242 20.68 -4.12 -1.03
CA MET A 242 20.62 -2.79 -0.43
C MET A 242 22.01 -2.20 -0.21
N HIS A 243 22.96 -3.02 0.30
CA HIS A 243 24.35 -2.57 0.48
C HIS A 243 25.04 -2.23 -0.86
N LEU A 244 24.68 -2.91 -1.95
CA LEU A 244 25.18 -2.59 -3.29
C LEU A 244 24.79 -1.18 -3.73
N PHE A 245 23.52 -0.80 -3.54
CA PHE A 245 23.01 0.52 -3.95
C PHE A 245 23.32 1.61 -2.91
N ARG A 246 23.39 1.23 -1.63
CA ARG A 246 23.54 2.13 -0.47
C ARG A 246 24.60 1.61 0.52
N PRO A 247 25.89 1.70 0.17
CA PRO A 247 26.96 1.11 0.98
C PRO A 247 27.13 1.76 2.35
N ASN A 248 26.71 3.02 2.53
CA ASN A 248 26.88 3.77 3.77
C ASN A 248 25.62 3.83 4.63
N GLU A 249 24.59 3.05 4.29
CA GLU A 249 23.33 3.08 5.04
C GLU A 249 23.50 2.51 6.46
N THR A 250 23.00 3.24 7.45
CA THR A 250 23.06 2.86 8.87
C THR A 250 21.72 2.33 9.36
N PRO A 251 21.72 1.36 10.30
CA PRO A 251 20.49 0.89 10.93
C PRO A 251 19.75 2.01 11.65
N ILE A 252 18.42 2.03 11.52
CA ILE A 252 17.56 2.94 12.27
C ILE A 252 17.53 2.49 13.73
N LYS A 253 17.69 3.44 14.66
CA LYS A 253 17.64 3.21 16.11
C LYS A 253 16.69 4.18 16.82
N LYS A 254 16.65 5.45 16.37
CA LYS A 254 15.87 6.53 16.97
C LYS A 254 14.78 6.98 15.99
N ILE A 255 13.54 6.94 16.42
CA ILE A 255 12.41 7.40 15.62
C ILE A 255 11.57 8.43 16.39
N MET A 256 11.01 9.37 15.65
CA MET A 256 10.05 10.32 16.18
C MET A 256 8.79 10.31 15.33
N ILE A 257 7.63 10.19 15.97
CA ILE A 257 6.32 10.12 15.34
C ILE A 257 5.56 11.39 15.68
N ALA A 258 5.19 12.18 14.70
CA ALA A 258 4.32 13.33 14.84
C ALA A 258 2.88 12.93 14.52
N GLY A 259 2.01 13.03 15.53
CA GLY A 259 0.60 12.63 15.47
C GLY A 259 0.32 11.28 16.13
N GLY A 260 -0.47 11.30 17.22
CA GLY A 260 -0.89 10.13 17.98
C GLY A 260 -2.26 9.58 17.57
N GLY A 261 -2.66 9.80 16.33
CA GLY A 261 -3.87 9.22 15.72
C GLY A 261 -3.79 7.70 15.58
N ASN A 262 -4.70 7.11 14.81
CA ASN A 262 -4.75 5.64 14.66
C ASN A 262 -3.46 5.05 14.09
N ILE A 263 -2.90 5.66 13.06
CA ILE A 263 -1.66 5.19 12.42
C ILE A 263 -0.47 5.39 13.35
N GLY A 264 -0.29 6.60 13.91
CA GLY A 264 0.85 6.90 14.77
C GLY A 264 0.86 6.06 16.05
N TYR A 265 -0.30 5.86 16.68
CA TYR A 265 -0.42 4.99 17.85
C TYR A 265 -0.07 3.53 17.53
N ARG A 266 -0.61 2.97 16.43
CA ARG A 266 -0.28 1.60 15.99
C ARG A 266 1.21 1.45 15.69
N LEU A 267 1.80 2.43 14.99
CA LEU A 267 3.23 2.42 14.68
C LEU A 267 4.06 2.48 15.97
N ALA A 268 3.69 3.35 16.93
CA ALA A 268 4.37 3.43 18.21
C ALA A 268 4.33 2.09 18.97
N GLN A 269 3.17 1.43 19.03
CA GLN A 269 3.05 0.10 19.65
C GLN A 269 3.94 -0.98 18.98
N MET A 270 4.10 -0.93 17.65
CA MET A 270 4.92 -1.89 16.91
C MET A 270 6.43 -1.63 17.06
N THR A 271 6.79 -0.42 17.45
CA THR A 271 8.18 0.07 17.42
C THR A 271 8.78 0.27 18.80
N GLU A 272 7.98 0.50 19.83
CA GLU A 272 8.43 0.91 21.16
C GLU A 272 9.41 -0.09 21.83
N ASP A 273 9.30 -1.40 21.55
CA ASP A 273 10.20 -2.42 22.10
C ASP A 273 11.49 -2.59 21.30
N LYS A 274 11.56 -2.02 20.08
CA LYS A 274 12.66 -2.29 19.13
C LYS A 274 13.48 -1.06 18.81
N PHE A 275 12.90 0.12 18.97
CA PHE A 275 13.48 1.42 18.62
C PHE A 275 13.31 2.39 19.79
N GLN A 276 14.18 3.37 19.89
CA GLN A 276 13.95 4.52 20.77
C GLN A 276 12.86 5.39 20.13
N THR A 277 11.64 5.21 20.58
CA THR A 277 10.45 5.82 19.99
C THR A 277 9.99 7.02 20.80
N LYS A 278 9.89 8.17 20.15
CA LYS A 278 9.19 9.37 20.67
C LYS A 278 7.93 9.61 19.86
N ILE A 279 6.83 10.03 20.49
CA ILE A 279 5.60 10.42 19.83
C ILE A 279 5.13 11.79 20.31
N LEU A 280 4.89 12.71 19.36
CA LEU A 280 4.35 14.05 19.62
C LEU A 280 2.85 14.06 19.32
N GLU A 281 2.06 14.58 20.26
CA GLU A 281 0.62 14.75 20.10
C GLU A 281 0.20 16.13 20.62
N LYS A 282 -0.56 16.87 19.78
CA LYS A 282 -1.01 18.23 20.13
C LYS A 282 -2.24 18.27 21.05
N ASP A 283 -3.06 17.22 21.00
CA ASP A 283 -4.22 17.11 21.87
C ASP A 283 -3.82 16.54 23.22
N HIS A 284 -4.08 17.29 24.30
CA HIS A 284 -3.68 16.93 25.66
C HIS A 284 -4.35 15.62 26.15
N LEU A 285 -5.64 15.42 25.84
CA LEU A 285 -6.36 14.22 26.26
C LEU A 285 -5.83 12.99 25.52
N ARG A 286 -5.55 13.16 24.23
CA ARG A 286 -4.97 12.11 23.41
C ARG A 286 -3.55 11.77 23.85
N ALA A 287 -2.73 12.76 24.17
CA ALA A 287 -1.38 12.53 24.72
C ALA A 287 -1.43 11.77 26.04
N GLY A 288 -2.36 12.10 26.95
CA GLY A 288 -2.62 11.34 28.18
C GLY A 288 -3.00 9.90 27.90
N PHE A 289 -3.92 9.65 26.96
CA PHE A 289 -4.29 8.29 26.54
C PHE A 289 -3.08 7.50 26.00
N LEU A 290 -2.25 8.12 25.18
CA LEU A 290 -1.05 7.47 24.64
C LEU A 290 -0.05 7.11 25.74
N ALA A 291 0.16 8.01 26.69
CA ALA A 291 1.05 7.76 27.84
C ALA A 291 0.57 6.60 28.75
N ASP A 292 -0.75 6.40 28.84
CA ASP A 292 -1.32 5.26 29.57
C ASP A 292 -1.21 3.93 28.81
N LYS A 293 -1.14 3.96 27.47
CA LYS A 293 -1.23 2.77 26.62
C LYS A 293 0.11 2.29 26.06
N LEU A 294 1.08 3.17 25.94
CA LEU A 294 2.43 2.85 25.48
C LEU A 294 3.32 2.56 26.70
N ASN A 295 4.21 1.57 26.56
CA ASN A 295 5.01 1.09 27.69
C ASN A 295 6.38 1.77 27.76
N THR A 296 7.05 1.91 26.61
CA THR A 296 8.45 2.40 26.54
C THR A 296 8.61 3.62 25.66
N ALA A 297 7.64 3.91 24.78
CA ALA A 297 7.67 5.10 23.94
C ALA A 297 7.49 6.38 24.78
N LEU A 298 8.32 7.38 24.54
CA LEU A 298 8.21 8.69 25.18
C LEU A 298 7.12 9.53 24.51
N VAL A 299 6.06 9.85 25.25
CA VAL A 299 4.95 10.68 24.77
C VAL A 299 5.20 12.14 25.11
N LEU A 300 5.18 13.00 24.11
CA LEU A 300 5.42 14.44 24.20
C LEU A 300 4.13 15.20 23.82
N HIS A 301 3.70 16.11 24.68
CA HIS A 301 2.56 16.99 24.38
C HIS A 301 3.04 18.24 23.70
N GLY A 302 2.66 18.47 22.43
CA GLY A 302 3.02 19.65 21.68
C GLY A 302 2.78 19.50 20.19
N SER A 303 3.02 20.59 19.44
CA SER A 303 2.89 20.61 17.99
C SER A 303 4.19 20.13 17.33
N ALA A 304 4.06 19.29 16.31
CA ALA A 304 5.18 18.85 15.51
C ALA A 304 5.73 19.95 14.56
N THR A 305 5.04 21.08 14.44
CA THR A 305 5.51 22.26 13.71
C THR A 305 6.19 23.28 14.61
N ASP A 306 6.32 23.00 15.91
CA ASP A 306 7.05 23.83 16.87
C ASP A 306 8.55 23.52 16.78
N GLU A 307 9.31 24.44 16.16
CA GLU A 307 10.75 24.29 15.92
C GLU A 307 11.55 24.24 17.24
N ASP A 308 11.12 24.98 18.28
CA ASP A 308 11.83 25.00 19.56
C ASP A 308 11.62 23.69 20.32
N LEU A 309 10.41 23.12 20.30
CA LEU A 309 10.14 21.80 20.86
C LEU A 309 10.96 20.71 20.16
N LEU A 310 11.01 20.73 18.83
CA LEU A 310 11.79 19.74 18.07
C LEU A 310 13.29 19.83 18.41
N LYS A 311 13.85 21.02 18.58
CA LYS A 311 15.25 21.20 19.03
C LYS A 311 15.47 20.71 20.46
N GLN A 312 14.57 21.02 21.39
CA GLN A 312 14.66 20.55 22.77
C GLN A 312 14.64 19.02 22.85
N GLU A 313 13.91 18.38 21.95
CA GLU A 313 13.79 16.93 21.87
C GLU A 313 14.86 16.27 20.98
N HIS A 314 15.88 17.04 20.55
CA HIS A 314 17.01 16.57 19.77
C HIS A 314 16.61 15.84 18.50
N VAL A 315 15.77 16.51 17.68
CA VAL A 315 15.29 15.95 16.40
C VAL A 315 16.42 15.68 15.41
N GLU A 316 17.56 16.38 15.53
CA GLU A 316 18.77 16.17 14.73
C GLU A 316 19.41 14.79 14.93
N ASP A 317 19.17 14.16 16.09
CA ASP A 317 19.64 12.80 16.40
C ASP A 317 18.70 11.69 15.91
N VAL A 318 17.54 12.05 15.33
CA VAL A 318 16.52 11.10 14.87
C VAL A 318 16.91 10.54 13.50
N ASP A 319 16.92 9.21 13.38
CA ASP A 319 17.22 8.52 12.12
C ASP A 319 16.05 8.62 11.13
N LEU A 320 14.80 8.53 11.64
CA LEU A 320 13.59 8.64 10.82
C LEU A 320 12.47 9.35 11.59
N PHE A 321 12.03 10.48 11.02
CA PHE A 321 10.88 11.24 11.52
C PHE A 321 9.63 10.88 10.69
N PHE A 322 8.54 10.56 11.38
CA PHE A 322 7.25 10.25 10.78
C PHE A 322 6.25 11.37 11.02
N ALA A 323 5.73 11.99 9.98
CA ALA A 323 4.64 12.96 10.06
C ALA A 323 3.32 12.25 9.70
N LEU A 324 2.51 11.92 10.73
CA LEU A 324 1.32 11.04 10.63
C LEU A 324 0.07 11.69 11.23
N THR A 325 -0.05 13.01 11.15
CA THR A 325 -1.27 13.71 11.57
C THR A 325 -2.37 13.59 10.52
N ASN A 326 -3.57 14.07 10.83
CA ASN A 326 -4.68 14.10 9.87
C ASN A 326 -4.60 15.29 8.88
N ASP A 327 -3.65 16.19 9.05
CA ASP A 327 -3.48 17.41 8.27
C ASP A 327 -2.25 17.30 7.39
N ASP A 328 -2.43 17.36 6.06
CA ASP A 328 -1.36 17.21 5.10
C ASP A 328 -0.35 18.36 5.18
N GLU A 329 -0.83 19.58 5.43
CA GLU A 329 0.00 20.77 5.55
C GLU A 329 0.89 20.69 6.82
N ASP A 330 0.32 20.28 7.96
CA ASP A 330 1.07 20.01 9.19
C ASP A 330 2.12 18.92 8.97
N ASN A 331 1.76 17.83 8.25
CA ASN A 331 2.67 16.74 7.94
C ASN A 331 3.85 17.19 7.06
N ILE A 332 3.56 17.97 6.02
CA ILE A 332 4.59 18.53 5.12
C ILE A 332 5.49 19.47 5.90
N MET A 333 4.93 20.44 6.63
CA MET A 333 5.70 21.44 7.35
C MET A 333 6.57 20.83 8.45
N SER A 334 6.05 19.91 9.26
CA SER A 334 6.82 19.23 10.30
C SER A 334 7.97 18.39 9.72
N SER A 335 7.74 17.72 8.57
CA SER A 335 8.80 17.00 7.85
C SER A 335 9.89 17.93 7.33
N LEU A 336 9.53 19.07 6.74
CA LEU A 336 10.49 20.06 6.25
C LEU A 336 11.29 20.69 7.38
N ILE A 337 10.64 21.04 8.49
CA ILE A 337 11.30 21.60 9.68
C ILE A 337 12.27 20.56 10.26
N SER A 338 11.82 19.33 10.47
CA SER A 338 12.64 18.23 10.98
C SER A 338 13.87 17.99 10.10
N LYS A 339 13.69 17.97 8.77
CA LYS A 339 14.80 17.84 7.81
C LYS A 339 15.78 19.00 7.86
N LYS A 340 15.28 20.25 7.96
CA LYS A 340 16.08 21.46 8.13
C LYS A 340 16.91 21.41 9.42
N LEU A 341 16.37 20.84 10.49
CA LEU A 341 17.04 20.71 11.79
C LEU A 341 18.08 19.57 11.82
N GLY A 342 18.13 18.70 10.81
CA GLY A 342 19.20 17.71 10.68
C GLY A 342 18.76 16.25 10.76
N THR A 343 17.46 15.96 10.89
CA THR A 343 16.95 14.58 10.82
C THR A 343 17.43 13.87 9.56
N THR A 344 17.90 12.65 9.70
CA THR A 344 18.47 11.88 8.59
C THR A 344 17.46 11.65 7.48
N ARG A 345 16.25 11.19 7.81
CA ARG A 345 15.16 10.94 6.86
C ARG A 345 13.78 11.29 7.43
N VAL A 346 12.85 11.59 6.52
CA VAL A 346 11.47 11.92 6.87
C VAL A 346 10.50 11.06 6.06
N ALA A 347 9.44 10.59 6.71
CA ALA A 347 8.32 9.88 6.10
C ALA A 347 7.01 10.64 6.38
N THR A 348 6.30 11.00 5.33
CA THR A 348 5.17 11.94 5.40
C THR A 348 3.91 11.28 4.89
N LEU A 349 2.85 11.30 5.68
CA LEU A 349 1.53 10.84 5.29
C LEU A 349 0.83 11.96 4.50
N ILE A 350 0.34 11.60 3.30
CA ILE A 350 -0.33 12.51 2.38
C ILE A 350 -1.68 11.93 1.97
N ASN A 351 -2.75 12.63 2.29
CA ASN A 351 -4.10 12.24 1.94
C ASN A 351 -4.51 12.75 0.55
N ARG A 352 -4.11 13.97 0.19
CA ARG A 352 -4.47 14.61 -1.08
C ARG A 352 -3.42 14.33 -2.14
N SER A 353 -3.81 13.62 -3.21
CA SER A 353 -2.91 13.22 -4.30
C SER A 353 -2.20 14.39 -5.01
N ILE A 354 -2.79 15.58 -4.99
CA ILE A 354 -2.18 16.78 -5.58
C ILE A 354 -0.82 17.12 -4.94
N TYR A 355 -0.64 16.84 -3.64
CA TYR A 355 0.63 17.08 -2.97
C TYR A 355 1.70 16.06 -3.32
N LEU A 356 1.31 14.83 -3.67
CA LEU A 356 2.28 13.79 -4.07
C LEU A 356 3.13 14.22 -5.26
N GLY A 357 2.50 14.81 -6.29
CA GLY A 357 3.21 15.30 -7.47
C GLY A 357 4.18 16.46 -7.20
N ILE A 358 3.92 17.24 -6.14
CA ILE A 358 4.76 18.42 -5.79
C ILE A 358 5.95 18.02 -4.90
N LEU A 359 5.74 17.05 -4.00
CA LEU A 359 6.67 16.74 -2.91
C LEU A 359 7.69 15.66 -3.27
N VAL A 360 7.35 14.80 -4.23
CA VAL A 360 8.23 13.71 -4.61
C VAL A 360 9.45 14.24 -5.38
N GLY A 361 10.61 14.14 -4.78
CA GLY A 361 11.87 14.34 -5.48
C GLY A 361 12.96 15.11 -4.76
N ASN A 362 12.69 16.12 -3.92
CA ASN A 362 13.74 17.01 -3.46
C ASN A 362 13.92 17.16 -1.95
N THR A 363 12.88 17.02 -1.13
CA THR A 363 13.02 17.35 0.30
C THR A 363 12.40 16.30 1.22
N ILE A 364 11.34 15.62 0.81
CA ILE A 364 10.69 14.56 1.55
C ILE A 364 11.15 13.20 0.99
N ASP A 365 11.74 12.37 1.84
CA ASP A 365 12.35 11.12 1.43
C ASP A 365 11.29 10.06 1.10
N ILE A 366 10.27 9.95 1.95
CA ILE A 366 9.21 8.93 1.85
C ILE A 366 7.84 9.61 1.94
N THR A 367 6.96 9.30 1.02
CA THR A 367 5.54 9.68 1.07
C THR A 367 4.68 8.43 1.09
N VAL A 368 3.69 8.40 1.98
CA VAL A 368 2.73 7.29 2.10
C VAL A 368 1.31 7.85 2.02
N SER A 369 0.45 7.20 1.24
CA SER A 369 -0.93 7.66 1.06
C SER A 369 -1.95 6.56 1.41
N PRO A 370 -2.70 6.73 2.51
CA PRO A 370 -3.77 5.81 2.87
C PRO A 370 -4.82 5.66 1.76
N HIS A 371 -5.08 6.72 1.01
CA HIS A 371 -6.02 6.69 -0.11
C HIS A 371 -5.55 5.76 -1.23
N LEU A 372 -4.29 5.89 -1.67
CA LEU A 372 -3.74 5.03 -2.73
C LEU A 372 -3.70 3.57 -2.28
N SER A 373 -3.27 3.31 -1.04
CA SER A 373 -3.25 1.96 -0.47
C SER A 373 -4.66 1.35 -0.40
N THR A 374 -5.67 2.14 -0.03
CA THR A 374 -7.08 1.71 -0.02
C THR A 374 -7.58 1.39 -1.43
N ILE A 375 -7.33 2.28 -2.39
CA ILE A 375 -7.77 2.10 -3.78
C ILE A 375 -7.12 0.84 -4.36
N GLY A 376 -5.81 0.67 -4.19
CA GLY A 376 -5.10 -0.54 -4.63
C GLY A 376 -5.71 -1.81 -4.03
N SER A 377 -6.01 -1.81 -2.74
CA SER A 377 -6.66 -2.93 -2.07
C SER A 377 -8.09 -3.19 -2.58
N ILE A 378 -8.91 -2.15 -2.80
CA ILE A 378 -10.25 -2.33 -3.40
C ILE A 378 -10.13 -2.93 -4.80
N LEU A 379 -9.26 -2.37 -5.63
CA LEU A 379 -9.12 -2.80 -7.02
C LEU A 379 -8.61 -4.25 -7.13
N SER A 380 -7.74 -4.69 -6.22
CA SER A 380 -7.32 -6.10 -6.18
C SER A 380 -8.49 -7.06 -5.96
N HIS A 381 -9.46 -6.68 -5.13
CA HIS A 381 -10.67 -7.48 -4.90
C HIS A 381 -11.69 -7.42 -6.05
N LEU A 382 -11.56 -6.45 -6.97
CA LEU A 382 -12.51 -6.20 -8.05
C LEU A 382 -12.08 -6.73 -9.41
N ARG A 383 -10.79 -6.86 -9.63
CA ARG A 383 -10.27 -7.34 -10.91
C ARG A 383 -10.80 -8.74 -11.18
N ARG A 384 -11.49 -8.86 -12.33
CA ARG A 384 -11.99 -10.16 -12.80
C ARG A 384 -10.79 -11.00 -13.24
N GLY A 385 -10.82 -12.29 -12.89
CA GLY A 385 -9.79 -13.25 -13.25
C GLY A 385 -8.78 -13.43 -12.12
N ASP A 386 -7.59 -13.72 -12.49
CA ASP A 386 -6.56 -14.34 -11.69
C ASP A 386 -5.66 -13.32 -10.94
N VAL A 387 -6.10 -12.03 -10.84
CA VAL A 387 -5.35 -11.00 -10.11
C VAL A 387 -5.51 -11.18 -8.61
N VAL A 388 -4.41 -11.51 -7.94
CA VAL A 388 -4.34 -11.73 -6.48
C VAL A 388 -4.20 -10.41 -5.75
N ALA A 389 -3.32 -9.54 -6.22
CA ALA A 389 -3.05 -8.25 -5.61
C ALA A 389 -2.57 -7.21 -6.64
N ALA A 390 -2.75 -5.95 -6.31
CA ALA A 390 -2.19 -4.83 -7.06
C ALA A 390 -1.60 -3.82 -6.08
N HIS A 391 -0.38 -3.44 -6.32
CA HIS A 391 0.40 -2.56 -5.46
C HIS A 391 0.76 -1.30 -6.23
N PRO A 392 0.14 -0.15 -5.89
CA PRO A 392 0.54 1.12 -6.47
C PRO A 392 2.02 1.40 -6.18
N MET A 393 2.75 1.83 -7.18
CA MET A 393 4.12 2.26 -6.96
C MET A 393 4.14 3.68 -6.40
N ARG A 394 5.23 3.99 -5.71
CA ARG A 394 5.47 5.18 -4.88
C ARG A 394 4.95 6.52 -5.46
N ARG A 395 5.02 6.70 -6.78
CA ARG A 395 4.59 7.94 -7.45
C ARG A 395 3.18 7.87 -8.05
N GLY A 396 2.54 6.70 -7.99
CA GLY A 396 1.22 6.47 -8.59
C GLY A 396 1.20 6.42 -10.13
N GLU A 397 2.38 6.42 -10.76
CA GLU A 397 2.52 6.38 -12.23
C GLU A 397 2.50 4.95 -12.78
N SER A 398 2.71 3.96 -11.93
CA SER A 398 2.74 2.55 -12.27
C SER A 398 2.25 1.70 -11.11
N GLU A 399 1.98 0.43 -11.40
CA GLU A 399 1.59 -0.54 -10.38
C GLU A 399 2.27 -1.89 -10.60
N MET A 400 2.49 -2.65 -9.54
CA MET A 400 2.88 -4.04 -9.59
C MET A 400 1.66 -4.91 -9.35
N ILE A 401 1.44 -5.88 -10.23
CA ILE A 401 0.27 -6.76 -10.18
C ILE A 401 0.71 -8.21 -10.00
N GLU A 402 0.05 -8.90 -9.09
CA GLU A 402 0.18 -10.34 -8.89
C GLU A 402 -0.96 -11.05 -9.61
N ILE A 403 -0.63 -11.95 -10.54
CA ILE A 403 -1.62 -12.69 -11.32
C ILE A 403 -1.33 -14.19 -11.24
N ILE A 404 -2.30 -14.98 -10.77
CA ILE A 404 -2.25 -16.44 -10.88
C ILE A 404 -2.67 -16.83 -12.31
N ILE A 405 -1.91 -17.72 -12.93
CA ILE A 405 -2.17 -18.15 -14.29
C ILE A 405 -3.01 -19.41 -14.29
N HIS A 406 -4.30 -19.27 -14.59
CA HIS A 406 -5.24 -20.39 -14.69
C HIS A 406 -5.48 -20.85 -16.13
N GLY A 407 -6.03 -22.06 -16.28
CA GLY A 407 -6.36 -22.67 -17.55
C GLY A 407 -5.32 -23.70 -18.02
N ASP A 408 -5.38 -24.05 -19.29
CA ASP A 408 -4.48 -25.00 -19.94
C ASP A 408 -3.91 -24.42 -21.27
N LYS A 409 -3.09 -25.21 -21.97
CA LYS A 409 -2.52 -24.80 -23.28
C LYS A 409 -3.58 -24.53 -24.36
N LYS A 410 -4.86 -24.93 -24.15
CA LYS A 410 -5.94 -24.69 -25.12
C LYS A 410 -6.74 -23.44 -24.82
N SER A 411 -6.92 -23.14 -23.53
CA SER A 411 -7.70 -22.00 -23.03
C SER A 411 -6.85 -20.73 -22.82
N SER A 412 -5.55 -20.88 -22.53
CA SER A 412 -4.65 -19.76 -22.27
C SER A 412 -3.69 -19.51 -23.45
N LYS A 413 -3.51 -18.24 -23.81
CA LYS A 413 -2.56 -17.81 -24.86
C LYS A 413 -1.10 -17.79 -24.41
N ILE A 414 -0.84 -17.90 -23.11
CA ILE A 414 0.49 -17.76 -22.51
C ILE A 414 1.03 -19.05 -21.92
N ILE A 415 0.18 -19.98 -21.47
CA ILE A 415 0.61 -21.27 -20.90
C ILE A 415 1.35 -22.11 -21.95
N GLY A 416 2.51 -22.63 -21.57
CA GLY A 416 3.39 -23.43 -22.41
C GLY A 416 4.25 -22.61 -23.35
N ARG A 417 4.25 -21.26 -23.26
CA ARG A 417 5.17 -20.39 -23.97
C ARG A 417 6.27 -19.88 -23.04
N LYS A 418 7.41 -19.61 -23.60
CA LYS A 418 8.48 -18.92 -22.86
C LYS A 418 8.14 -17.46 -22.67
N ALA A 419 8.46 -16.90 -21.51
CA ALA A 419 8.13 -15.52 -21.17
C ALA A 419 8.66 -14.50 -22.19
N ASN A 420 9.87 -14.71 -22.74
CA ASN A 420 10.47 -13.87 -23.78
C ASN A 420 9.85 -14.02 -25.19
N GLN A 421 8.96 -14.99 -25.40
CA GLN A 421 8.22 -15.21 -26.66
C GLN A 421 6.81 -14.62 -26.63
N ILE A 422 6.40 -14.06 -25.50
CA ILE A 422 5.10 -13.43 -25.34
C ILE A 422 5.23 -11.97 -25.74
N ALA A 423 4.36 -11.53 -26.65
CA ALA A 423 4.23 -10.11 -26.99
C ALA A 423 3.46 -9.41 -25.89
N TRP A 424 4.19 -8.92 -24.88
CA TRP A 424 3.58 -8.13 -23.81
C TRP A 424 3.08 -6.79 -24.38
N PRO A 425 1.93 -6.28 -23.92
CA PRO A 425 1.49 -4.93 -24.26
C PRO A 425 2.54 -3.87 -23.91
N HIS A 426 2.49 -2.74 -24.59
CA HIS A 426 3.42 -1.63 -24.31
C HIS A 426 3.28 -1.17 -22.84
N GLY A 427 4.39 -0.97 -22.17
CA GLY A 427 4.43 -0.56 -20.77
C GLY A 427 4.36 -1.72 -19.75
N ILE A 428 4.14 -2.97 -20.21
CA ILE A 428 4.11 -4.13 -19.32
C ILE A 428 5.47 -4.83 -19.29
N VAL A 429 5.96 -5.10 -18.08
CA VAL A 429 7.20 -5.84 -17.82
C VAL A 429 6.89 -7.00 -16.88
N LEU A 430 7.26 -8.22 -17.29
CA LEU A 430 7.25 -9.36 -16.36
C LEU A 430 8.47 -9.24 -15.42
N ALA A 431 8.22 -8.98 -14.15
CA ALA A 431 9.25 -8.82 -13.13
C ALA A 431 9.80 -10.17 -12.65
N GLY A 432 8.93 -11.19 -12.57
CA GLY A 432 9.29 -12.54 -12.17
C GLY A 432 8.10 -13.48 -12.15
N ILE A 433 8.37 -14.76 -11.95
CA ILE A 433 7.37 -15.83 -11.80
C ILE A 433 7.63 -16.54 -10.49
N MET A 434 6.60 -16.74 -9.68
CA MET A 434 6.64 -17.58 -8.50
C MET A 434 6.01 -18.93 -8.83
N ARG A 435 6.76 -20.00 -8.66
CA ARG A 435 6.31 -21.38 -8.87
C ARG A 435 6.66 -22.23 -7.66
N LYS A 436 5.68 -22.76 -6.94
CA LYS A 436 5.90 -23.63 -5.77
C LYS A 436 6.97 -23.07 -4.80
N ASN A 437 6.90 -21.79 -4.48
CA ASN A 437 7.83 -21.06 -3.61
C ASN A 437 9.23 -20.76 -4.19
N GLU A 438 9.46 -21.01 -5.48
CA GLU A 438 10.69 -20.61 -6.15
C GLU A 438 10.47 -19.35 -6.99
N LEU A 439 11.39 -18.40 -6.88
CA LEU A 439 11.42 -17.22 -7.73
C LEU A 439 12.18 -17.56 -9.02
N ILE A 440 11.49 -17.46 -10.14
CA ILE A 440 12.04 -17.70 -11.46
C ILE A 440 12.17 -16.35 -12.19
N LEU A 441 13.41 -15.96 -12.48
CA LEU A 441 13.75 -14.72 -13.17
C LEU A 441 14.28 -14.95 -14.59
N ASN A 442 14.25 -16.19 -15.04
CA ASN A 442 14.72 -16.55 -16.38
C ASN A 442 13.63 -16.20 -17.41
N GLU A 443 13.91 -15.24 -18.29
CA GLU A 443 13.04 -14.86 -19.40
C GLU A 443 12.74 -16.00 -20.38
N ALA A 444 13.57 -17.04 -20.42
CA ALA A 444 13.36 -18.23 -21.21
C ALA A 444 12.52 -19.32 -20.49
N ALA A 445 12.08 -19.05 -19.26
CA ALA A 445 11.21 -19.97 -18.52
C ALA A 445 9.85 -20.11 -19.21
N GLU A 446 9.37 -21.36 -19.32
CA GLU A 446 8.02 -21.65 -19.81
C GLU A 446 7.01 -21.32 -18.70
N ILE A 447 5.93 -20.65 -19.06
CA ILE A 447 4.82 -20.31 -18.14
C ILE A 447 3.93 -21.52 -17.96
N HIS A 448 3.66 -21.88 -16.72
CA HIS A 448 2.81 -23.01 -16.35
C HIS A 448 1.50 -22.54 -15.70
N GLN A 449 0.57 -23.45 -15.63
CA GLN A 449 -0.64 -23.31 -14.81
C GLN A 449 -0.25 -23.15 -13.33
N GLU A 450 -1.00 -22.32 -12.58
CA GLU A 450 -0.78 -21.98 -11.17
C GLU A 450 0.54 -21.23 -10.89
N ASP A 451 1.24 -20.78 -11.92
CA ASP A 451 2.31 -19.80 -11.72
C ASP A 451 1.71 -18.47 -11.23
N LEU A 452 2.33 -17.86 -10.21
CA LEU A 452 2.05 -16.48 -9.83
C LEU A 452 3.01 -15.58 -10.59
N SER A 453 2.50 -14.86 -11.58
CA SER A 453 3.30 -13.88 -12.32
C SER A 453 3.27 -12.53 -11.62
N LEU A 454 4.44 -11.89 -11.52
CA LEU A 454 4.63 -10.56 -10.99
C LEU A 454 4.87 -9.62 -12.17
N ILE A 455 3.93 -8.72 -12.41
CA ILE A 455 3.90 -7.87 -13.59
C ILE A 455 3.94 -6.40 -13.15
N HIS A 456 4.88 -5.64 -13.71
CA HIS A 456 4.96 -4.19 -13.57
C HIS A 456 4.25 -3.52 -14.76
N ILE A 457 3.33 -2.58 -14.48
CA ILE A 457 2.56 -1.82 -15.47
C ILE A 457 2.80 -0.34 -15.28
#